data_7bb9f946f61eab3fbc5ecba5a3174131
#
_entry.id   7bb9f946f61eab3fbc5ecba5a3174131
#
_cell.length_a   1.000
_cell.length_b   1.000
_cell.length_c   1.000
_cell.angle_alpha   90.00
_cell.angle_beta   90.00
_cell.angle_gamma   90.00
#
_symmetry.space_group_name_H-M   'P 1'
#
loop_
_entity.id
_entity.type
_entity.pdbx_description
1 polymer ?
#
loop_
_entity_poly.entity_id
_entity_poly.type
_entity_poly.pdbx_seq_one_letter_code
_entity_poly.pdbx_strand_id
1 'polypeptide(L)'
;IFTGKSYISEFQQSYVIQHTTFDELERMMVTHNPSEILFLSCLEENEIKNIMQYIGIQNQRVHCIHSKEHPKAVRCQQQKYISEILTSYYGEECLNICAEFQTYPTATQSFCFLLDFIQEHNPNLVKNISIPDFQKSTSVLLANHTLHQLTIVTRDQGKDKGHLSSINAFLNKCNSAMGRRR
;
A
#
# COMPACT_ATOMS: atom_id res chain seq x y z
N ILE A 1 4.86 24.21 -0.60
CA ILE A 1 5.91 23.31 -0.09
C ILE A 1 5.29 21.93 -0.06
N PHE A 2 5.79 21.02 -0.91
CA PHE A 2 5.34 19.62 -0.95
C PHE A 2 6.04 18.87 0.19
N THR A 3 5.28 18.43 1.18
CA THR A 3 5.75 17.49 2.22
C THR A 3 5.20 16.11 1.89
N GLY A 4 6.05 15.22 1.37
CA GLY A 4 5.69 13.85 1.09
C GLY A 4 5.55 13.04 2.38
N LYS A 5 4.33 12.90 2.89
CA LYS A 5 4.07 11.92 3.96
C LYS A 5 4.20 10.52 3.39
N SER A 6 4.90 9.66 4.11
CA SER A 6 5.05 8.25 3.76
C SER A 6 4.47 7.35 4.86
N TYR A 7 3.95 6.19 4.45
CA TYR A 7 3.34 5.22 5.34
C TYR A 7 3.90 3.84 5.01
N ILE A 8 4.18 3.05 6.05
CA ILE A 8 4.62 1.66 5.92
C ILE A 8 3.66 0.76 6.69
N SER A 9 3.34 -0.36 6.08
CA SER A 9 2.57 -1.44 6.70
C SER A 9 3.16 -2.78 6.27
N GLU A 10 3.23 -3.73 7.20
CA GLU A 10 3.62 -5.12 6.91
C GLU A 10 2.60 -6.05 7.54
N PHE A 11 2.17 -7.05 6.80
CA PHE A 11 1.25 -8.08 7.27
C PHE A 11 1.69 -9.44 6.77
N GLN A 12 1.44 -10.45 7.58
CA GLN A 12 1.80 -11.83 7.27
C GLN A 12 0.69 -12.52 6.48
N GLN A 13 1.10 -13.33 5.52
CA GLN A 13 0.20 -14.18 4.78
C GLN A 13 -0.44 -15.22 5.72
N SER A 14 -1.76 -15.33 5.67
CA SER A 14 -2.46 -16.41 6.34
C SER A 14 -2.36 -17.69 5.51
N TYR A 15 -1.74 -18.72 6.07
CA TYR A 15 -1.67 -20.04 5.43
C TYR A 15 -2.98 -20.82 5.49
N VAL A 16 -3.91 -20.40 6.35
CA VAL A 16 -5.16 -21.15 6.60
C VAL A 16 -6.25 -20.76 5.60
N ILE A 17 -6.28 -19.49 5.16
CA ILE A 17 -7.31 -18.98 4.25
C ILE A 17 -6.62 -18.14 3.16
N GLN A 18 -6.30 -18.74 2.04
CA GLN A 18 -5.59 -18.08 0.93
C GLN A 18 -6.32 -16.84 0.40
N HIS A 19 -7.65 -16.84 0.40
CA HIS A 19 -8.47 -15.75 -0.14
C HIS A 19 -8.52 -14.50 0.75
N THR A 20 -8.20 -14.59 2.03
CA THR A 20 -8.20 -13.42 2.95
C THR A 20 -6.85 -12.73 3.05
N THR A 21 -5.83 -13.30 2.46
CA THR A 21 -4.45 -12.79 2.52
C THR A 21 -4.31 -11.40 1.93
N PHE A 22 -5.09 -11.10 0.88
CA PHE A 22 -4.99 -9.84 0.17
C PHE A 22 -6.02 -8.79 0.59
N ASP A 23 -6.85 -9.09 1.60
CA ASP A 23 -7.86 -8.15 2.10
C ASP A 23 -7.22 -6.86 2.66
N GLU A 24 -6.08 -6.99 3.33
CA GLU A 24 -5.31 -5.83 3.83
C GLU A 24 -4.74 -5.00 2.68
N LEU A 25 -4.26 -5.66 1.64
CA LEU A 25 -3.74 -5.01 0.46
C LEU A 25 -4.86 -4.29 -0.31
N GLU A 26 -6.03 -4.94 -0.48
CA GLU A 26 -7.23 -4.32 -1.05
C GLU A 26 -7.63 -3.06 -0.26
N ARG A 27 -7.67 -3.17 1.06
CA ARG A 27 -8.00 -2.04 1.94
C ARG A 27 -6.99 -0.90 1.80
N MET A 28 -5.71 -1.19 1.76
CA MET A 28 -4.66 -0.19 1.55
C MET A 28 -4.85 0.51 0.21
N MET A 29 -5.14 -0.23 -0.86
CA MET A 29 -5.40 0.32 -2.18
C MET A 29 -6.62 1.21 -2.21
N VAL A 30 -7.72 0.79 -1.60
CA VAL A 30 -8.96 1.58 -1.51
C VAL A 30 -8.75 2.84 -0.68
N THR A 31 -8.01 2.74 0.44
CA THR A 31 -7.78 3.87 1.34
C THR A 31 -6.88 4.93 0.73
N HIS A 32 -5.79 4.53 0.10
CA HIS A 32 -4.79 5.46 -0.44
C HIS A 32 -5.01 5.81 -1.90
N ASN A 33 -5.70 4.96 -2.66
CA ASN A 33 -5.99 5.13 -4.09
C ASN A 33 -4.77 5.63 -4.87
N PRO A 34 -3.65 4.88 -4.90
CA PRO A 34 -2.40 5.32 -5.50
C PRO A 34 -2.56 5.50 -7.01
N SER A 35 -1.91 6.52 -7.57
CA SER A 35 -1.87 6.74 -9.03
C SER A 35 -0.90 5.79 -9.73
N GLU A 36 0.13 5.33 -9.02
CA GLU A 36 1.20 4.50 -9.53
C GLU A 36 1.59 3.44 -8.49
N ILE A 37 1.83 2.22 -8.93
CA ILE A 37 2.11 1.07 -8.08
C ILE A 37 3.38 0.40 -8.57
N LEU A 38 4.34 0.21 -7.66
CA LEU A 38 5.52 -0.63 -7.88
C LEU A 38 5.28 -1.98 -7.21
N PHE A 39 5.16 -3.01 -8.00
CA PHE A 39 4.92 -4.36 -7.53
C PHE A 39 6.21 -5.19 -7.63
N LEU A 40 6.86 -5.41 -6.49
CA LEU A 40 8.05 -6.26 -6.40
C LEU A 40 7.64 -7.66 -5.99
N SER A 41 7.88 -8.64 -6.85
CA SER A 41 7.49 -10.01 -6.57
C SER A 41 8.43 -11.01 -7.23
N CYS A 42 8.45 -12.24 -6.68
CA CYS A 42 9.07 -13.41 -7.30
C CYS A 42 8.01 -14.31 -7.99
N LEU A 43 6.74 -13.89 -7.98
CA LEU A 43 5.62 -14.66 -8.50
C LEU A 43 5.59 -14.61 -10.03
N GLU A 44 4.94 -15.61 -10.62
CA GLU A 44 4.68 -15.62 -12.06
C GLU A 44 3.66 -14.55 -12.47
N GLU A 45 3.71 -14.13 -13.73
CA GLU A 45 2.83 -13.08 -14.27
C GLU A 45 1.33 -13.39 -14.08
N ASN A 46 0.94 -14.66 -14.17
CA ASN A 46 -0.46 -15.07 -14.01
C ASN A 46 -0.93 -14.89 -12.56
N GLU A 47 -0.07 -15.19 -11.59
CA GLU A 47 -0.37 -14.99 -10.18
C GLU A 47 -0.47 -13.51 -9.86
N ILE A 48 0.43 -12.69 -10.39
CA ILE A 48 0.38 -11.23 -10.25
C ILE A 48 -0.92 -10.67 -10.83
N LYS A 49 -1.34 -11.12 -12.01
CA LYS A 49 -2.62 -10.71 -12.62
C LYS A 49 -3.82 -11.08 -11.74
N ASN A 50 -3.83 -12.27 -11.15
CA ASN A 50 -4.89 -12.71 -10.24
C ASN A 50 -4.95 -11.82 -8.99
N ILE A 51 -3.79 -11.48 -8.41
CA ILE A 51 -3.70 -10.57 -7.26
C ILE A 51 -4.23 -9.17 -7.64
N MET A 52 -3.82 -8.63 -8.78
CA MET A 52 -4.27 -7.33 -9.25
C MET A 52 -5.78 -7.28 -9.49
N GLN A 53 -6.33 -8.34 -10.08
CA GLN A 53 -7.78 -8.46 -10.29
C GLN A 53 -8.53 -8.53 -8.95
N TYR A 54 -7.99 -9.26 -7.98
CA TYR A 54 -8.57 -9.38 -6.65
C TYR A 54 -8.61 -8.02 -5.92
N ILE A 55 -7.51 -7.26 -6.00
CA ILE A 55 -7.37 -5.94 -5.37
C ILE A 55 -8.21 -4.86 -6.08
N GLY A 56 -8.74 -5.16 -7.27
CA GLY A 56 -9.55 -4.21 -8.04
C GLY A 56 -8.75 -3.10 -8.72
N ILE A 57 -7.49 -3.35 -9.07
CA ILE A 57 -6.66 -2.41 -9.82
C ILE A 57 -7.16 -2.35 -11.27
N GLN A 58 -7.73 -1.21 -11.67
CA GLN A 58 -8.29 -1.04 -13.03
C GLN A 58 -7.58 0.03 -13.85
N ASN A 59 -7.21 1.15 -13.22
CA ASN A 59 -6.74 2.34 -13.95
C ASN A 59 -5.38 2.87 -13.47
N GLN A 60 -4.75 2.22 -12.48
CA GLN A 60 -3.44 2.64 -11.97
C GLN A 60 -2.32 2.15 -12.90
N ARG A 61 -1.24 2.93 -12.96
CA ARG A 61 0.00 2.48 -13.60
C ARG A 61 0.69 1.48 -12.69
N VAL A 62 0.86 0.25 -13.18
CA VAL A 62 1.51 -0.81 -12.42
C VAL A 62 2.84 -1.17 -13.07
N HIS A 63 3.92 -1.07 -12.31
CA HIS A 63 5.25 -1.51 -12.69
C HIS A 63 5.56 -2.83 -11.97
N CYS A 64 5.52 -3.93 -12.72
CA CYS A 64 5.89 -5.24 -12.20
C CYS A 64 7.39 -5.43 -12.32
N ILE A 65 8.04 -5.67 -11.20
CA ILE A 65 9.49 -5.83 -11.10
C ILE A 65 9.78 -7.18 -10.46
N HIS A 66 10.54 -8.00 -11.18
CA HIS A 66 10.94 -9.30 -10.63
C HIS A 66 12.05 -9.10 -9.60
N SER A 67 11.78 -9.41 -8.35
CA SER A 67 12.65 -9.07 -7.21
C SER A 67 14.00 -9.78 -7.22
N LYS A 68 14.13 -10.94 -7.87
CA LYS A 68 15.39 -11.69 -8.00
C LYS A 68 16.24 -11.25 -9.18
N GLU A 69 15.64 -10.67 -10.21
CA GLU A 69 16.32 -10.32 -11.45
C GLU A 69 16.75 -8.85 -11.47
N HIS A 70 16.02 -8.00 -10.76
CA HIS A 70 16.34 -6.57 -10.74
C HIS A 70 17.49 -6.26 -9.76
N PRO A 71 18.63 -5.71 -10.22
CA PRO A 71 19.82 -5.55 -9.38
C PRO A 71 19.60 -4.74 -8.11
N LYS A 72 18.77 -3.69 -8.17
CA LYS A 72 18.44 -2.87 -7.00
C LYS A 72 17.53 -3.59 -6.02
N ALA A 73 16.56 -4.35 -6.50
CA ALA A 73 15.69 -5.14 -5.64
C ALA A 73 16.49 -6.19 -4.85
N VAL A 74 17.49 -6.81 -5.49
CA VAL A 74 18.42 -7.74 -4.82
C VAL A 74 19.26 -7.01 -3.77
N ARG A 75 19.77 -5.81 -4.08
CA ARG A 75 20.55 -5.01 -3.11
C ARG A 75 19.69 -4.59 -1.90
N CYS A 76 18.45 -4.23 -2.09
CA CYS A 76 17.51 -3.88 -1.01
C CYS A 76 17.21 -5.05 -0.05
N GLN A 77 17.60 -6.29 -0.37
CA GLN A 77 17.55 -7.41 0.56
C GLN A 77 18.74 -7.44 1.54
N GLN A 78 19.80 -6.67 1.27
CA GLN A 78 21.00 -6.63 2.09
C GLN A 78 20.87 -5.55 3.16
N GLN A 79 21.02 -5.94 4.43
CA GLN A 79 20.92 -5.02 5.55
C GLN A 79 21.90 -3.84 5.47
N LYS A 80 23.10 -4.08 4.94
CA LYS A 80 24.09 -3.03 4.75
C LYS A 80 23.60 -1.95 3.79
N TYR A 81 22.99 -2.36 2.66
CA TYR A 81 22.48 -1.44 1.65
C TYR A 81 21.27 -0.64 2.19
N ILE A 82 20.39 -1.30 2.93
CA ILE A 82 19.26 -0.64 3.63
C ILE A 82 19.79 0.45 4.56
N SER A 83 20.79 0.14 5.38
CA SER A 83 21.40 1.09 6.30
C SER A 83 22.02 2.27 5.56
N GLU A 84 22.76 2.03 4.48
CA GLU A 84 23.37 3.06 3.64
C GLU A 84 22.31 4.00 3.04
N ILE A 85 21.23 3.46 2.48
CA ILE A 85 20.13 4.26 1.93
C ILE A 85 19.47 5.11 3.02
N LEU A 86 19.01 4.49 4.11
CA LEU A 86 18.31 5.19 5.17
C LEU A 86 19.19 6.29 5.79
N THR A 87 20.47 6.00 6.01
CA THR A 87 21.42 6.98 6.51
C THR A 87 21.64 8.13 5.53
N SER A 88 21.71 7.83 4.23
CA SER A 88 21.86 8.86 3.19
C SER A 88 20.71 9.85 3.12
N TYR A 89 19.46 9.39 3.32
CA TYR A 89 18.28 10.24 3.21
C TYR A 89 17.85 10.88 4.53
N TYR A 90 18.02 10.20 5.65
CA TYR A 90 17.48 10.61 6.96
C TYR A 90 18.54 10.84 8.03
N GLY A 91 19.82 10.62 7.73
CA GLY A 91 20.94 10.77 8.67
C GLY A 91 21.23 9.52 9.49
N GLU A 92 22.37 9.55 10.19
CA GLU A 92 22.89 8.40 10.93
C GLU A 92 22.00 7.95 12.11
N GLU A 93 21.26 8.87 12.69
CA GLU A 93 20.37 8.59 13.82
C GLU A 93 19.06 7.91 13.43
N CYS A 94 18.74 7.84 12.14
CA CYS A 94 17.46 7.30 11.65
C CYS A 94 17.20 5.86 12.13
N LEU A 95 18.21 5.01 12.11
CA LEU A 95 18.08 3.60 12.53
C LEU A 95 17.88 3.46 14.04
N ASN A 96 18.35 4.42 14.82
CA ASN A 96 18.18 4.43 16.28
C ASN A 96 16.81 5.00 16.67
N ILE A 97 16.31 5.98 15.90
CA ILE A 97 15.03 6.63 16.15
C ILE A 97 13.87 5.72 15.72
N CYS A 98 14.04 4.97 14.62
CA CYS A 98 13.00 4.13 14.04
C CYS A 98 13.36 2.64 14.16
N ALA A 99 13.17 2.07 15.34
CA ALA A 99 13.35 0.62 15.59
C ALA A 99 12.42 -0.24 14.71
N GLU A 100 11.32 0.33 14.22
CA GLU A 100 10.37 -0.30 13.33
C GLU A 100 11.00 -0.75 12.00
N PHE A 101 12.02 -0.08 11.49
CA PHE A 101 12.75 -0.52 10.31
C PHE A 101 13.40 -1.91 10.47
N GLN A 102 13.79 -2.26 11.70
CA GLN A 102 14.32 -3.59 12.01
C GLN A 102 13.20 -4.61 12.24
N THR A 103 12.07 -4.15 12.79
CA THR A 103 10.92 -5.00 13.11
C THR A 103 10.16 -5.45 11.87
N TYR A 104 10.11 -4.60 10.83
CA TYR A 104 9.37 -4.83 9.58
C TYR A 104 10.29 -4.87 8.37
N PRO A 105 11.06 -5.96 8.18
CA PRO A 105 12.10 -6.02 7.16
C PRO A 105 11.58 -5.95 5.73
N THR A 106 10.46 -6.61 5.42
CA THR A 106 9.89 -6.61 4.07
C THR A 106 9.36 -5.24 3.68
N ALA A 107 8.68 -4.57 4.60
CA ALA A 107 8.19 -3.22 4.38
C ALA A 107 9.35 -2.22 4.21
N THR A 108 10.42 -2.38 4.99
CA THR A 108 11.63 -1.57 4.89
C THR A 108 12.34 -1.76 3.55
N GLN A 109 12.46 -3.00 3.06
CA GLN A 109 13.01 -3.30 1.73
C GLN A 109 12.21 -2.63 0.63
N SER A 110 10.88 -2.71 0.69
CA SER A 110 9.99 -2.08 -0.26
C SER A 110 10.12 -0.55 -0.25
N PHE A 111 10.27 0.03 0.94
CA PHE A 111 10.46 1.47 1.11
C PHE A 111 11.81 1.94 0.55
N CYS A 112 12.90 1.23 0.85
CA CYS A 112 14.21 1.53 0.30
C CYS A 112 14.23 1.44 -1.23
N PHE A 113 13.57 0.43 -1.79
CA PHE A 113 13.42 0.32 -3.24
C PHE A 113 12.63 1.50 -3.82
N LEU A 114 11.56 1.93 -3.16
CA LEU A 114 10.78 3.10 -3.56
C LEU A 114 11.62 4.38 -3.54
N LEU A 115 12.45 4.59 -2.52
CA LEU A 115 13.36 5.75 -2.45
C LEU A 115 14.35 5.75 -3.63
N ASP A 116 14.96 4.60 -3.92
CA ASP A 116 15.85 4.45 -5.07
C ASP A 116 15.15 4.71 -6.40
N PHE A 117 13.95 4.18 -6.56
CA PHE A 117 13.15 4.40 -7.76
C PHE A 117 12.82 5.88 -7.96
N ILE A 118 12.38 6.56 -6.90
CA ILE A 118 12.07 8.00 -6.97
C ILE A 118 13.34 8.81 -7.22
N GLN A 119 14.48 8.44 -6.62
CA GLN A 119 15.76 9.11 -6.84
C GLN A 119 16.19 9.08 -8.32
N GLU A 120 15.94 7.99 -9.02
CA GLU A 120 16.28 7.89 -10.45
C GLU A 120 15.38 8.75 -11.32
N HIS A 121 14.09 8.82 -10.98
CA HIS A 121 13.12 9.52 -11.81
C HIS A 121 13.03 11.02 -11.47
N ASN A 122 13.10 11.37 -10.18
CA ASN A 122 13.04 12.74 -9.73
C ASN A 122 13.79 12.95 -8.40
N PRO A 123 15.09 13.26 -8.44
CA PRO A 123 15.91 13.44 -7.24
C PRO A 123 15.43 14.52 -6.28
N ASN A 124 14.68 15.51 -6.76
CA ASN A 124 14.17 16.60 -5.93
C ASN A 124 13.00 16.17 -5.04
N LEU A 125 12.24 15.15 -5.45
CA LEU A 125 11.11 14.64 -4.66
C LEU A 125 11.58 13.85 -3.45
N VAL A 126 12.65 13.08 -3.57
CA VAL A 126 13.15 12.21 -2.48
C VAL A 126 13.52 13.00 -1.25
N LYS A 127 14.11 14.19 -1.42
CA LYS A 127 14.53 15.08 -0.30
C LYS A 127 13.36 15.55 0.57
N ASN A 128 12.14 15.48 0.05
CA ASN A 128 10.94 15.95 0.73
C ASN A 128 10.10 14.81 1.31
N ILE A 129 10.53 13.56 1.20
CA ILE A 129 9.83 12.42 1.76
C ILE A 129 10.14 12.35 3.26
N SER A 130 9.10 12.38 4.09
CA SER A 130 9.26 12.23 5.53
C SER A 130 9.64 10.81 5.93
N ILE A 131 10.20 10.65 7.12
CA ILE A 131 10.32 9.32 7.73
C ILE A 131 8.92 8.70 7.77
N PRO A 132 8.77 7.41 7.37
CA PRO A 132 7.46 6.79 7.24
C PRO A 132 6.79 6.55 8.58
N ASP A 133 5.49 6.77 8.61
CA ASP A 133 4.61 6.36 9.70
C ASP A 133 4.32 4.87 9.57
N PHE A 134 4.67 4.10 10.60
CA PHE A 134 4.35 2.67 10.66
C PHE A 134 2.91 2.50 11.15
N GLN A 135 2.01 2.31 10.19
CA GLN A 135 0.60 2.15 10.49
C GLN A 135 0.34 0.80 11.17
N LYS A 136 0.12 0.84 12.49
CA LYS A 136 -0.56 -0.24 13.18
C LYS A 136 -2.04 -0.09 12.86
N SER A 137 -2.60 -1.08 12.15
CA SER A 137 -4.02 -1.06 11.84
C SER A 137 -4.84 -1.04 13.14
N THR A 138 -5.43 0.11 13.43
CA THR A 138 -6.44 0.24 14.51
C THR A 138 -7.85 -0.07 14.00
N SER A 139 -7.98 -0.34 12.69
CA SER A 139 -9.25 -0.60 12.04
C SER A 139 -9.65 -2.06 12.24
N VAL A 140 -10.94 -2.28 12.40
CA VAL A 140 -11.50 -3.64 12.45
C VAL A 140 -11.35 -4.30 11.10
N LEU A 141 -10.71 -5.48 11.07
CA LEU A 141 -10.63 -6.32 9.90
C LEU A 141 -11.97 -6.98 9.66
N LEU A 142 -12.63 -6.59 8.58
CA LEU A 142 -13.85 -7.25 8.13
C LEU A 142 -13.47 -8.23 7.02
N ALA A 143 -13.98 -9.47 7.11
CA ALA A 143 -13.79 -10.46 6.06
C ALA A 143 -14.36 -9.93 4.73
N ASN A 144 -13.75 -10.36 3.61
CA ASN A 144 -13.93 -9.83 2.25
C ASN A 144 -15.39 -9.58 1.82
N HIS A 145 -16.31 -10.44 2.23
CA HIS A 145 -17.72 -10.29 1.88
C HIS A 145 -18.59 -9.60 2.95
N THR A 146 -18.04 -9.31 4.11
CA THR A 146 -18.80 -8.76 5.24
C THR A 146 -19.42 -7.40 4.90
N LEU A 147 -18.70 -6.52 4.24
CA LEU A 147 -19.20 -5.22 3.80
C LEU A 147 -20.42 -5.33 2.88
N HIS A 148 -20.40 -6.34 2.01
CA HIS A 148 -21.49 -6.60 1.08
C HIS A 148 -22.65 -7.37 1.73
N GLN A 149 -22.35 -8.35 2.58
CA GLN A 149 -23.36 -9.12 3.32
C GLN A 149 -24.15 -8.25 4.29
N LEU A 150 -23.49 -7.32 4.95
CA LEU A 150 -24.13 -6.34 5.83
C LEU A 150 -24.73 -5.15 5.07
N THR A 151 -24.65 -5.15 3.75
CA THR A 151 -25.12 -4.04 2.90
C THR A 151 -24.55 -2.68 3.31
N ILE A 152 -23.30 -2.68 3.81
CA ILE A 152 -22.61 -1.44 4.18
C ILE A 152 -22.26 -0.63 2.93
N VAL A 153 -21.85 -1.34 1.85
CA VAL A 153 -21.54 -0.77 0.54
C VAL A 153 -22.30 -1.54 -0.55
N THR A 154 -22.81 -0.85 -1.55
CA THR A 154 -23.49 -1.48 -2.70
C THR A 154 -22.50 -2.20 -3.62
N ARG A 155 -22.85 -3.39 -4.10
CA ARG A 155 -22.04 -4.17 -5.06
C ARG A 155 -21.94 -3.51 -6.45
N ASP A 156 -23.03 -2.90 -6.91
CA ASP A 156 -23.13 -2.34 -8.25
C ASP A 156 -23.21 -0.81 -8.21
N GLN A 157 -22.21 -0.16 -8.76
CA GLN A 157 -22.18 1.30 -8.92
C GLN A 157 -23.24 1.83 -9.91
N GLY A 158 -23.99 0.96 -10.59
CA GLY A 158 -24.86 1.31 -11.70
C GLY A 158 -26.35 1.14 -11.51
N LYS A 159 -26.85 0.24 -10.68
CA LYS A 159 -28.27 -0.17 -10.68
C LYS A 159 -29.10 0.30 -9.50
N ASP A 160 -28.54 0.40 -8.31
CA ASP A 160 -29.27 0.85 -7.13
C ASP A 160 -28.81 2.24 -6.67
N LYS A 161 -29.40 3.26 -7.24
CA LYS A 161 -29.16 4.67 -6.84
C LYS A 161 -30.09 5.14 -5.72
N GLY A 162 -30.81 4.25 -5.04
CA GLY A 162 -31.70 4.59 -3.95
C GLY A 162 -30.94 4.98 -2.68
N HIS A 163 -31.48 5.95 -1.93
CA HIS A 163 -30.93 6.41 -0.65
C HIS A 163 -30.84 5.28 0.40
N LEU A 164 -31.57 4.18 0.21
CA LEU A 164 -31.61 3.00 1.07
C LEU A 164 -30.84 1.81 0.49
N SER A 165 -30.05 2.02 -0.55
CA SER A 165 -29.30 0.94 -1.21
C SER A 165 -28.16 0.37 -0.36
N SER A 166 -27.66 1.15 0.60
CA SER A 166 -26.66 0.70 1.57
C SER A 166 -26.64 1.60 2.80
N ILE A 167 -26.05 1.11 3.89
CA ILE A 167 -25.85 1.91 5.11
C ILE A 167 -25.03 3.16 4.79
N ASN A 168 -24.00 3.02 3.96
CA ASN A 168 -23.19 4.16 3.52
C ASN A 168 -24.03 5.18 2.71
N ALA A 169 -24.87 4.74 1.80
CA ALA A 169 -25.74 5.64 1.05
C ALA A 169 -26.76 6.37 1.95
N PHE A 170 -27.23 5.70 2.98
CA PHE A 170 -28.17 6.26 3.97
C PHE A 170 -27.49 7.31 4.86
N LEU A 171 -26.30 7.02 5.37
CA LEU A 171 -25.57 7.90 6.30
C LEU A 171 -24.82 9.04 5.60
N ASN A 172 -24.32 8.80 4.38
CA ASN A 172 -23.52 9.78 3.67
C ASN A 172 -24.37 10.83 3.00
N LYS A 173 -24.64 11.91 3.72
CA LYS A 173 -25.39 13.09 3.23
C LYS A 173 -24.47 14.22 2.75
N CYS A 174 -23.18 13.93 2.55
CA CYS A 174 -22.21 14.95 2.17
C CYS A 174 -22.40 15.39 0.71
N ASN A 175 -22.45 16.70 0.50
CA ASN A 175 -22.57 17.31 -0.83
C ASN A 175 -21.22 17.43 -1.56
N SER A 176 -20.11 17.46 -0.83
CA SER A 176 -18.77 17.60 -1.40
C SER A 176 -18.07 16.25 -1.58
N ALA A 177 -17.19 16.14 -2.58
CA ALA A 177 -16.39 14.95 -2.81
C ALA A 177 -15.45 14.62 -1.64
N MET A 178 -14.95 15.64 -0.96
CA MET A 178 -14.09 15.49 0.24
C MET A 178 -14.88 14.97 1.44
N GLY A 179 -16.10 15.46 1.66
CA GLY A 179 -16.94 14.97 2.75
C GLY A 179 -17.41 13.53 2.55
N ARG A 180 -17.56 13.06 1.31
CA ARG A 180 -17.93 11.67 1.00
C ARG A 180 -16.82 10.65 1.28
N ARG A 181 -15.57 11.09 1.34
CA ARG A 181 -14.38 10.25 1.57
C ARG A 181 -13.96 10.15 3.04
N ARG A 182 -14.58 10.91 3.92
CA ARG A 182 -14.18 11.02 5.33
C ARG A 182 -14.94 10.04 6.25
#